data_b609b8b6b9c1b7b5e29d069eb8057694
#
_entry.id   b609b8b6b9c1b7b5e29d069eb8057694
#
_cell.length_a   1.000
_cell.length_b   1.000
_cell.length_c   1.000
_cell.angle_alpha   90.00
_cell.angle_beta   90.00
_cell.angle_gamma   90.00
#
_symmetry.space_group_name_H-M   'P 1'
#
loop_
_entity.id
_entity.type
_entity.pdbx_description
1 polymer ?
#
loop_
_entity_poly.entity_id
_entity_poly.type
_entity_poly.pdbx_seq_one_letter_code
_entity_poly.pdbx_strand_id
1 'polypeptide(L)' 'MDQQTETLTRTVRIPGSDQHAGHHLITVTVLWECPRCGGPRGDVGRAISYDGSRQLSCDGWTNPCGHVDLYRAVRAEAGR' A
#
# COMPACT_ATOMS: atom_id res chain seq x y z
N MET A 1 29.41 7.94 -10.32
CA MET A 1 28.74 7.60 -10.29
C MET A 1 27.94 7.88 -10.21
N ASP A 2 27.50 7.68 -10.28
CA ASP A 2 26.54 7.69 -10.32
C ASP A 2 25.79 7.39 -9.57
N GLN A 3 25.44 7.66 -9.13
CA GLN A 3 24.67 7.24 -8.47
C GLN A 3 23.55 7.17 -8.95
N GLN A 4 23.08 6.37 -9.06
CA GLN A 4 21.95 6.24 -9.56
C GLN A 4 20.99 6.34 -8.63
N THR A 5 20.06 6.94 -8.88
CA THR A 5 18.95 7.01 -8.10
C THR A 5 18.21 5.78 -8.24
N GLU A 6 18.28 4.94 -7.29
CA GLU A 6 17.51 3.82 -7.37
C GLU A 6 16.14 4.09 -7.04
N THR A 7 15.22 3.60 -7.80
CA THR A 7 13.81 3.68 -7.53
C THR A 7 13.46 2.48 -6.68
N LEU A 8 13.21 2.72 -5.42
CA LEU A 8 12.80 1.66 -4.54
C LEU A 8 11.36 1.29 -4.80
N THR A 9 11.12 0.01 -5.00
CA THR A 9 9.76 -0.52 -5.06
C THR A 9 9.58 -1.51 -3.93
N ARG A 10 8.33 -1.78 -3.59
CA ARG A 10 8.01 -2.76 -2.58
C ARG A 10 6.76 -3.51 -2.98
N THR A 11 6.74 -4.79 -2.66
CA THR A 11 5.60 -5.65 -2.93
C THR A 11 4.81 -5.82 -1.64
N VAL A 12 3.52 -5.55 -1.70
CA VAL A 12 2.65 -5.64 -0.54
C VAL A 12 1.38 -6.40 -0.90
N ARG A 13 0.73 -6.96 0.11
CA ARG A 13 -0.53 -7.66 -0.04
C ARG A 13 -1.61 -6.81 0.58
N ILE A 14 -2.54 -6.36 -0.22
CA ILE A 14 -3.59 -5.43 0.18
C ILE A 14 -4.94 -5.96 -0.27
N PRO A 15 -6.04 -5.41 0.28
CA PRO A 15 -7.37 -5.84 -0.16
C PRO A 15 -7.56 -5.60 -1.64
N GLY A 16 -8.14 -6.57 -2.33
CA GLY A 16 -8.37 -6.48 -3.76
C GLY A 16 -9.53 -5.58 -4.14
N SER A 17 -10.36 -5.22 -3.16
CA SER A 17 -11.45 -4.26 -3.36
C SER A 17 -11.79 -3.66 -2.01
N ASP A 18 -12.64 -2.64 -2.03
CA ASP A 18 -13.09 -2.03 -0.78
C ASP A 18 -14.11 -2.92 -0.07
N GLN A 19 -14.67 -3.87 -0.77
CA GLN A 19 -15.59 -4.83 -0.20
C GLN A 19 -14.81 -6.08 0.17
N HIS A 20 -14.96 -6.54 1.39
CA HIS A 20 -14.16 -7.66 1.90
C HIS A 20 -14.90 -9.00 1.87
N ALA A 21 -16.02 -9.07 1.18
CA ALA A 21 -16.71 -10.33 0.98
C ALA A 21 -15.79 -11.25 0.20
N GLY A 22 -15.57 -12.45 0.69
CA GLY A 22 -14.67 -13.39 0.05
C GLY A 22 -13.21 -13.26 0.44
N HIS A 23 -12.88 -12.28 1.27
CA HIS A 23 -11.52 -12.12 1.80
C HIS A 23 -10.44 -12.12 0.72
N HIS A 24 -10.66 -11.31 -0.31
CA HIS A 24 -9.77 -11.29 -1.46
C HIS A 24 -8.60 -10.32 -1.27
N LEU A 25 -7.39 -10.86 -1.30
CA LEU A 25 -6.15 -10.06 -1.25
C LEU A 25 -5.47 -10.12 -2.61
N ILE A 26 -4.81 -9.04 -2.96
CA ILE A 26 -3.96 -9.01 -4.14
C ILE A 26 -2.55 -8.60 -3.73
N THR A 27 -1.59 -9.00 -4.55
CA THR A 27 -0.19 -8.61 -4.36
C THR A 27 0.13 -7.56 -5.41
N VAL A 28 0.65 -6.42 -4.96
CA VAL A 28 1.01 -5.33 -5.86
C VAL A 28 2.41 -4.86 -5.56
N THR A 29 3.08 -4.32 -6.58
CA THR A 29 4.40 -3.73 -6.43
C THR A 29 4.29 -2.28 -6.85
N VAL A 30 4.66 -1.38 -5.96
CA VAL A 30 4.56 0.05 -6.19
C VAL A 30 5.84 0.75 -5.76
N LEU A 31 6.05 1.95 -6.26
CA LEU A 31 7.14 2.80 -5.79
C LEU A 31 6.97 3.05 -4.31
N TRP A 32 8.04 2.91 -3.57
CA TRP A 32 7.94 3.06 -2.12
C TRP A 32 8.20 4.50 -1.70
N GLU A 33 7.43 5.40 -2.29
CA GLU A 33 7.45 6.80 -1.92
C GLU A 33 6.05 7.36 -2.00
N CYS A 34 5.80 8.36 -1.20
CA CYS A 34 4.49 9.00 -1.12
C CYS A 34 4.19 9.69 -2.45
N PRO A 35 3.06 9.38 -3.10
CA PRO A 35 2.74 10.00 -4.39
C PRO A 35 2.41 11.48 -4.30
N ARG A 36 2.20 12.00 -3.10
CA ARG A 36 1.88 13.41 -2.93
C ARG A 36 3.09 14.28 -2.71
N CYS A 37 4.08 13.80 -1.97
CA CYS A 37 5.21 14.64 -1.62
C CYS A 37 6.56 14.02 -1.98
N GLY A 38 6.58 12.79 -2.45
CA GLY A 38 7.82 12.11 -2.82
C GLY A 38 8.66 11.62 -1.65
N GLY A 39 8.20 11.81 -0.42
CA GLY A 39 8.93 11.31 0.74
C GLY A 39 8.80 9.78 0.85
N PRO A 40 9.59 9.16 1.70
CA PRO A 40 9.56 7.71 1.81
C PRO A 40 8.25 7.24 2.45
N ARG A 41 7.78 6.09 2.02
CA ARG A 41 6.71 5.39 2.72
C ARG A 41 7.30 4.68 3.93
N GLY A 42 6.44 4.38 4.89
CA GLY A 42 6.85 3.77 6.14
C GLY A 42 7.09 2.27 6.05
N ASP A 43 7.48 1.70 7.16
CA ASP A 43 7.73 0.26 7.23
C ASP A 43 6.43 -0.51 7.14
N VAL A 44 6.48 -1.61 6.44
CA VAL A 44 5.31 -2.46 6.26
C VAL A 44 5.14 -3.34 7.49
N GLY A 45 3.93 -3.36 8.02
CA GLY A 45 3.56 -4.22 9.12
C GLY A 45 2.23 -4.88 8.85
N ARG A 46 1.71 -5.56 9.83
CA ARG A 46 0.42 -6.20 9.73
C ARG A 46 -0.67 -5.21 10.06
N ALA A 47 -1.75 -5.24 9.29
CA ALA A 47 -2.89 -4.38 9.52
C ALA A 47 -4.17 -5.16 9.28
N ILE A 48 -5.28 -4.61 9.76
CA ILE A 48 -6.59 -5.20 9.53
C ILE A 48 -7.43 -4.14 8.85
N SER A 49 -7.97 -4.50 7.69
CA SER A 49 -8.89 -3.63 6.96
C SER A 49 -10.31 -4.09 7.23
N TYR A 50 -11.20 -3.15 7.45
CA TYR A 50 -12.58 -3.43 7.80
C TYR A 50 -13.53 -3.02 6.70
N ASP A 51 -14.57 -3.83 6.54
CA ASP A 51 -15.72 -3.51 5.69
C ASP A 51 -16.93 -3.92 6.52
N GLY A 52 -17.49 -2.96 7.25
CA GLY A 52 -18.50 -3.26 8.24
C GLY A 52 -17.92 -4.17 9.31
N SER A 53 -18.51 -5.35 9.50
CA SER A 53 -18.01 -6.30 10.47
C SER A 53 -16.97 -7.28 9.89
N ARG A 54 -16.74 -7.20 8.58
CA ARG A 54 -15.76 -8.08 7.96
C ARG A 54 -14.37 -7.56 8.19
N GLN A 55 -13.44 -8.46 8.46
CA GLN A 55 -12.04 -8.11 8.72
C GLN A 55 -11.17 -8.82 7.73
N LEU A 56 -10.17 -8.13 7.22
CA LEU A 56 -9.22 -8.70 6.29
C LEU A 56 -7.81 -8.32 6.74
N SER A 57 -7.02 -9.33 7.09
CA SER A 57 -5.64 -9.13 7.50
C SER A 57 -4.78 -8.88 6.27
N CYS A 58 -4.00 -7.81 6.30
CA CYS A 58 -3.22 -7.40 5.13
C CYS A 58 -2.00 -6.60 5.56
N ASP A 59 -1.27 -6.06 4.61
CA ASP A 59 -0.15 -5.19 4.92
C ASP A 59 -0.64 -3.77 5.14
N GLY A 60 0.03 -3.07 6.05
CA GLY A 60 -0.25 -1.68 6.32
C GLY A 60 1.02 -0.93 6.65
N TRP A 61 0.97 0.38 6.55
CA TRP A 61 2.12 1.22 6.86
C TRP A 61 1.67 2.63 7.15
N THR A 62 2.55 3.38 7.84
CA THR A 62 2.30 4.78 8.15
C THR A 62 3.44 5.59 7.55
N ASN A 63 3.10 6.57 6.75
CA ASN A 63 4.12 7.38 6.09
C ASN A 63 4.63 8.47 7.04
N PRO A 64 5.95 8.64 7.14
CA PRO A 64 6.50 9.68 8.01
C PRO A 64 5.99 11.08 7.68
N CYS A 65 5.66 11.33 6.41
CA CYS A 65 5.16 12.63 6.00
C CYS A 65 3.72 12.90 6.44
N GLY A 66 3.04 11.90 6.96
CA GLY A 66 1.65 12.05 7.44
C GLY A 66 0.57 11.84 6.39
N HIS A 67 0.93 11.70 5.13
CA HIS A 67 -0.07 11.40 4.09
C HIS A 67 -0.50 9.93 4.23
N VAL A 68 -1.81 9.72 4.17
CA VAL A 68 -2.37 8.38 4.31
C VAL A 68 -2.57 7.76 2.94
N ASP A 69 -2.13 6.52 2.78
CA ASP A 69 -2.34 5.78 1.55
C ASP A 69 -3.59 4.93 1.70
N LEU A 70 -4.60 5.24 0.92
CA LEU A 70 -5.79 4.40 0.87
C LEU A 70 -5.52 3.21 -0.05
N TYR A 71 -6.01 2.04 0.32
CA TYR A 71 -5.75 0.85 -0.48
C TYR A 71 -6.22 1.00 -1.92
N ARG A 72 -7.36 1.67 -2.13
CA ARG A 72 -7.84 1.87 -3.51
C ARG A 72 -6.89 2.73 -4.33
N ALA A 73 -6.22 3.69 -3.69
CA ALA A 73 -5.24 4.52 -4.37
C ALA A 73 -3.99 3.71 -4.70
N VAL A 74 -3.58 2.85 -3.80
CA VAL A 74 -2.43 1.98 -4.04
C VAL A 74 -2.73 1.00 -5.17
N ARG A 75 -3.94 0.46 -5.22
CA ARG A 75 -4.36 -0.39 -6.33
C ARG A 75 -4.26 0.36 -7.65
N ALA A 76 -4.71 1.60 -7.67
CA ALA A 76 -4.65 2.41 -8.88
C ALA A 76 -3.22 2.67 -9.32
N GLU A 77 -2.31 2.93 -8.38
CA GLU A 77 -0.89 3.09 -8.71
C GLU A 77 -0.33 1.86 -9.38
N ALA A 78 -0.78 0.69 -8.97
CA ALA A 78 -0.29 -0.57 -9.51
C ALA A 78 -1.02 -0.98 -10.80
N GLY A 79 -1.94 -0.17 -11.28
CA GLY A 79 -2.68 -0.48 -12.49
C GLY A 79 -3.78 -1.50 -12.29
N ARG A 80 -4.31 -1.60 -11.09
CA ARG A 80 -5.30 -2.64 -10.77
C ARG A 80 -6.70 -2.12 -10.68
#